data_90a28920d359f7c44d4f064115c2d2f0
#
_entry.id   90a28920d359f7c44d4f064115c2d2f0
#
_cell.length_a   1.000
_cell.length_b   1.000
_cell.length_c   1.000
_cell.angle_alpha   90.00
_cell.angle_beta   90.00
_cell.angle_gamma   90.00
#
_symmetry.space_group_name_H-M   'P 1'
#
loop_
_entity.id
_entity.type
_entity.pdbx_description
1 polymer ?
#
loop_
_entity_poly.entity_id
_entity_poly.type
_entity_poly.pdbx_seq_one_letter_code
_entity_poly.pdbx_strand_id
1 'polypeptide(L)'
;FYSVFKLADRHLRFVLLTGVTKFSQISVFSGFNQPQDISFDGRYDGLCGITKDELLTVFKEQIKELGEANGMTEKETIAKLTQKYDGYHFSERMLDVFNPFSLLNCFAKRMFKDYWFSTGTPTYLMRLMANNNENINELAGKEYPAAEFVDYKATRQRPLPMLYQSGYLTIK
;
A
#
# COMPACT_ATOMS: atom_id res chain seq x y z
N PHE A 1 20.65 -12.87 -7.80
CA PHE A 1 19.35 -13.49 -7.49
C PHE A 1 18.38 -13.37 -8.67
N TYR A 2 18.08 -12.19 -9.17
CA TYR A 2 17.11 -11.99 -10.25
C TYR A 2 17.50 -12.61 -11.60
N SER A 3 18.78 -12.71 -11.91
CA SER A 3 19.26 -13.36 -13.15
C SER A 3 18.90 -14.84 -13.24
N VAL A 4 18.64 -15.51 -12.09
CA VAL A 4 18.20 -16.90 -12.06
C VAL A 4 16.83 -17.09 -12.71
N PHE A 5 15.92 -16.13 -12.61
CA PHE A 5 14.60 -16.21 -13.24
C PHE A 5 14.70 -16.32 -14.76
N LYS A 6 15.64 -15.59 -15.38
CA LYS A 6 15.88 -15.69 -16.81
C LYS A 6 16.38 -17.07 -17.25
N LEU A 7 17.24 -17.67 -16.45
CA LEU A 7 17.76 -19.02 -16.70
C LEU A 7 16.70 -20.11 -16.47
N ALA A 8 15.78 -19.87 -15.52
CA ALA A 8 14.73 -20.80 -15.15
C ALA A 8 13.42 -20.59 -15.94
N ASP A 9 13.37 -19.63 -16.89
CA ASP A 9 12.16 -19.21 -17.59
C ASP A 9 11.32 -20.39 -18.12
N ARG A 10 11.97 -21.38 -18.74
CA ARG A 10 11.32 -22.58 -19.26
C ARG A 10 10.62 -23.47 -18.19
N HIS A 11 10.93 -23.25 -16.93
CA HIS A 11 10.38 -24.01 -15.78
C HIS A 11 9.36 -23.19 -14.98
N LEU A 12 9.23 -21.89 -15.26
CA LEU A 12 8.36 -20.97 -14.55
C LEU A 12 7.07 -20.78 -15.34
N ARG A 13 5.92 -20.96 -14.68
CA ARG A 13 4.60 -20.67 -15.25
C ARG A 13 4.16 -19.24 -14.96
N PHE A 14 4.55 -18.72 -13.82
CA PHE A 14 4.16 -17.40 -13.35
C PHE A 14 5.15 -16.91 -12.31
N VAL A 15 5.46 -15.61 -12.33
CA VAL A 15 6.27 -14.94 -11.33
C VAL A 15 5.59 -13.62 -10.98
N LEU A 16 5.31 -13.42 -9.70
CA LEU A 16 4.84 -12.15 -9.15
C LEU A 16 5.91 -11.59 -8.23
N LEU A 17 6.35 -10.38 -8.49
CA LEU A 17 7.27 -9.65 -7.63
C LEU A 17 6.49 -8.55 -6.90
N THR A 18 6.59 -8.54 -5.59
CA THR A 18 5.99 -7.51 -4.75
C THR A 18 7.00 -7.01 -3.72
N GLY A 19 6.80 -5.79 -3.24
CA GLY A 19 7.66 -5.17 -2.23
C GLY A 19 7.09 -3.85 -1.75
N VAL A 20 7.65 -3.33 -0.66
CA VAL A 20 7.21 -2.05 -0.07
C VAL A 20 7.61 -0.87 -0.93
N THR A 21 8.80 -0.92 -1.54
CA THR A 21 9.29 0.14 -2.42
C THR A 21 9.75 -0.43 -3.75
N LYS A 22 9.42 0.29 -4.81
CA LYS A 22 9.86 -0.03 -6.15
C LYS A 22 11.20 0.64 -6.41
N PHE A 23 12.24 -0.17 -6.63
CA PHE A 23 13.53 0.34 -7.10
C PHE A 23 13.53 0.37 -8.63
N SER A 24 13.59 1.56 -9.21
CA SER A 24 13.70 1.76 -10.65
C SER A 24 15.13 1.48 -11.18
N GLN A 25 15.86 0.60 -10.53
CA GLN A 25 17.20 0.22 -11.01
C GLN A 25 17.06 -0.63 -12.27
N ILE A 26 17.29 -0.02 -13.39
CA ILE A 26 17.27 -0.61 -14.74
C ILE A 26 18.06 -1.92 -14.81
N SER A 27 19.15 -2.04 -14.03
CA SER A 27 19.97 -3.25 -13.97
C SER A 27 19.26 -4.48 -13.40
N VAL A 28 18.28 -4.32 -12.52
CA VAL A 28 17.49 -5.43 -11.99
C VAL A 28 16.53 -5.96 -13.05
N PHE A 29 15.89 -5.07 -13.79
CA PHE A 29 14.91 -5.44 -14.82
C PHE A 29 15.56 -5.89 -16.14
N SER A 30 16.78 -5.48 -16.45
CA SER A 30 17.50 -6.00 -17.62
C SER A 30 17.80 -7.51 -17.53
N GLY A 31 17.72 -8.09 -16.34
CA GLY A 31 17.82 -9.54 -16.11
C GLY A 31 16.52 -10.31 -16.31
N PHE A 32 15.39 -9.66 -16.50
CA PHE A 32 14.08 -10.28 -16.74
C PHE A 32 13.67 -10.15 -18.23
N ASN A 33 12.88 -11.11 -18.70
CA ASN A 33 12.21 -11.01 -19.98
C ASN A 33 10.97 -10.09 -19.84
N GLN A 34 11.20 -8.76 -19.78
CA GLN A 34 10.15 -7.73 -19.75
C GLN A 34 9.01 -8.00 -18.76
N PRO A 35 9.23 -7.90 -17.45
CA PRO A 35 8.16 -8.00 -16.47
C PRO A 35 7.13 -6.89 -16.72
N GLN A 36 5.85 -7.23 -16.69
CA GLN A 36 4.78 -6.25 -16.75
C GLN A 36 4.69 -5.52 -15.39
N ASP A 37 4.82 -4.22 -15.39
CA ASP A 37 4.56 -3.40 -14.22
C ASP A 37 3.04 -3.17 -14.08
N ILE A 38 2.47 -3.65 -12.98
CA ILE A 38 1.04 -3.55 -12.69
C ILE A 38 0.75 -2.59 -11.52
N SER A 39 1.74 -1.84 -11.05
CA SER A 39 1.62 -1.03 -9.83
C SER A 39 0.51 0.03 -9.87
N PHE A 40 0.23 0.56 -11.07
CA PHE A 40 -0.83 1.57 -11.30
C PHE A 40 -1.88 1.10 -12.31
N ASP A 41 -1.90 -0.18 -12.64
CA ASP A 41 -2.86 -0.74 -13.57
C ASP A 41 -4.19 -0.95 -12.85
N GLY A 42 -5.22 -0.19 -13.24
CA GLY A 42 -6.55 -0.26 -12.64
C GLY A 42 -7.24 -1.63 -12.72
N ARG A 43 -6.70 -2.58 -13.50
CA ARG A 43 -7.18 -3.97 -13.49
C ARG A 43 -6.77 -4.72 -12.24
N TYR A 44 -5.75 -4.23 -11.52
CA TYR A 44 -5.13 -4.89 -10.37
C TYR A 44 -5.14 -4.02 -9.10
N ASP A 45 -5.87 -2.90 -9.10
CA ASP A 45 -5.88 -1.92 -8.00
C ASP A 45 -6.44 -2.46 -6.67
N GLY A 46 -7.25 -3.52 -6.73
CA GLY A 46 -7.70 -4.25 -5.53
C GLY A 46 -6.76 -5.35 -5.03
N LEU A 47 -5.67 -5.66 -5.77
CA LEU A 47 -4.84 -6.85 -5.48
C LEU A 47 -4.13 -6.81 -4.12
N CYS A 48 -3.68 -5.63 -3.69
CA CYS A 48 -2.91 -5.45 -2.45
C CYS A 48 -3.72 -4.85 -1.29
N GLY A 49 -5.03 -4.70 -1.46
CA GLY A 49 -5.95 -4.19 -0.46
C GLY A 49 -7.09 -5.15 -0.17
N ILE A 50 -7.99 -4.75 0.71
CA ILE A 50 -9.27 -5.43 0.93
C ILE A 50 -10.36 -4.46 0.48
N THR A 51 -11.17 -4.85 -0.48
CA THR A 51 -12.27 -4.03 -0.98
C THR A 51 -13.44 -4.02 0.01
N LYS A 52 -14.33 -3.05 -0.11
CA LYS A 52 -15.52 -2.97 0.73
C LYS A 52 -16.43 -4.19 0.55
N ASP A 53 -16.54 -4.71 -0.66
CA ASP A 53 -17.35 -5.90 -0.93
C ASP A 53 -16.74 -7.14 -0.25
N GLU A 54 -15.43 -7.29 -0.28
CA GLU A 54 -14.73 -8.36 0.44
C GLU A 54 -14.88 -8.19 1.95
N LEU A 55 -14.78 -6.97 2.49
CA LEU A 55 -15.02 -6.70 3.90
C LEU A 55 -16.41 -7.19 4.32
N LEU A 56 -17.44 -6.85 3.56
CA LEU A 56 -18.83 -7.16 3.90
C LEU A 56 -19.22 -8.63 3.64
N THR A 57 -18.50 -9.33 2.79
CA THR A 57 -18.80 -10.72 2.44
C THR A 57 -17.95 -11.72 3.21
N VAL A 58 -16.63 -11.49 3.23
CA VAL A 58 -15.66 -12.43 3.82
C VAL A 58 -15.54 -12.25 5.33
N PHE A 59 -15.59 -11.00 5.84
CA PHE A 59 -15.33 -10.68 7.24
C PHE A 59 -16.57 -10.41 8.11
N LYS A 60 -17.71 -10.94 7.71
CA LYS A 60 -19.00 -10.73 8.39
C LYS A 60 -18.95 -11.07 9.88
N GLU A 61 -18.44 -12.24 10.21
CA GLU A 61 -18.33 -12.71 11.59
C GLU A 61 -17.37 -11.85 12.40
N GLN A 62 -16.23 -11.47 11.81
CA GLN A 62 -15.23 -10.61 12.46
C GLN A 62 -15.77 -9.21 12.74
N ILE A 63 -16.58 -8.65 11.84
CA ILE A 63 -17.28 -7.37 12.06
C ILE A 63 -18.22 -7.48 13.25
N LYS A 64 -19.01 -8.55 13.32
CA LYS A 64 -19.92 -8.81 14.43
C LYS A 64 -19.20 -8.94 15.75
N GLU A 65 -18.16 -9.80 15.83
CA GLU A 65 -17.35 -9.99 17.03
C GLU A 65 -16.66 -8.70 17.50
N LEU A 66 -16.17 -7.90 16.55
CA LEU A 66 -15.55 -6.60 16.84
C LEU A 66 -16.58 -5.61 17.40
N GLY A 67 -17.80 -5.59 16.83
CA GLY A 67 -18.89 -4.75 17.30
C GLY A 67 -19.31 -5.12 18.72
N GLU A 68 -19.53 -6.39 19.00
CA GLU A 68 -19.86 -6.90 20.33
C GLU A 68 -18.80 -6.55 21.37
N ALA A 69 -17.52 -6.74 21.02
CA ALA A 69 -16.40 -6.42 21.92
C ALA A 69 -16.26 -4.92 22.24
N ASN A 70 -16.79 -4.04 21.40
CA ASN A 70 -16.70 -2.59 21.55
C ASN A 70 -18.06 -1.93 21.87
N GLY A 71 -19.14 -2.70 22.09
CA GLY A 71 -20.48 -2.19 22.35
C GLY A 71 -21.07 -1.39 21.17
N MET A 72 -20.76 -1.78 19.95
CA MET A 72 -21.14 -1.10 18.72
C MET A 72 -22.08 -1.97 17.87
N THR A 73 -22.98 -1.33 17.19
CA THR A 73 -23.77 -2.00 16.14
C THR A 73 -22.89 -2.34 14.93
N GLU A 74 -23.34 -3.26 14.10
CA GLU A 74 -22.63 -3.62 12.85
C GLU A 74 -22.38 -2.38 11.98
N LYS A 75 -23.37 -1.52 11.82
CA LYS A 75 -23.28 -0.29 11.04
C LYS A 75 -22.21 0.68 11.58
N GLU A 76 -22.17 0.86 12.88
CA GLU A 76 -21.15 1.71 13.55
C GLU A 76 -19.76 1.10 13.43
N THR A 77 -19.66 -0.23 13.54
CA THR A 77 -18.40 -0.96 13.37
C THR A 77 -17.85 -0.77 11.95
N ILE A 78 -18.68 -0.97 10.92
CA ILE A 78 -18.29 -0.76 9.53
C ILE A 78 -17.89 0.69 9.29
N ALA A 79 -18.67 1.66 9.78
CA ALA A 79 -18.34 3.08 9.62
C ALA A 79 -16.98 3.42 10.24
N LYS A 80 -16.68 2.88 11.43
CA LYS A 80 -15.42 3.10 12.12
C LYS A 80 -14.23 2.40 11.44
N LEU A 81 -14.44 1.19 10.89
CA LEU A 81 -13.44 0.50 10.06
C LEU A 81 -13.10 1.32 8.82
N THR A 82 -14.14 1.81 8.11
CA THR A 82 -13.97 2.70 6.94
C THR A 82 -13.20 3.96 7.32
N GLN A 83 -13.61 4.65 8.36
CA GLN A 83 -12.92 5.88 8.80
C GLN A 83 -11.43 5.66 9.12
N LYS A 84 -11.07 4.49 9.70
CA LYS A 84 -9.71 4.26 10.19
C LYS A 84 -8.78 3.60 9.19
N TYR A 85 -9.28 2.74 8.32
CA TYR A 85 -8.44 1.81 7.57
C TYR A 85 -8.70 1.80 6.06
N ASP A 86 -9.71 2.54 5.59
CA ASP A 86 -10.07 2.69 4.18
C ASP A 86 -9.44 3.95 3.57
N GLY A 87 -9.52 4.05 2.23
CA GLY A 87 -9.17 5.25 1.49
C GLY A 87 -7.77 5.24 0.87
N TYR A 88 -7.15 4.08 0.74
CA TYR A 88 -5.93 3.95 -0.05
C TYR A 88 -6.27 3.61 -1.50
N HIS A 89 -5.61 4.29 -2.46
CA HIS A 89 -5.84 4.10 -3.89
C HIS A 89 -4.54 3.70 -4.59
N PHE A 90 -4.62 2.69 -5.45
CA PHE A 90 -3.51 2.21 -6.26
C PHE A 90 -3.55 2.68 -7.71
N SER A 91 -4.67 3.23 -8.16
CA SER A 91 -4.85 3.68 -9.55
C SER A 91 -5.76 4.91 -9.65
N GLU A 92 -5.78 5.53 -10.83
CA GLU A 92 -6.68 6.65 -11.17
C GLU A 92 -8.17 6.24 -11.16
N ARG A 93 -8.50 4.94 -11.10
CA ARG A 93 -9.88 4.45 -10.93
C ARG A 93 -10.46 4.72 -9.55
N MET A 94 -9.61 5.13 -8.60
CA MET A 94 -10.03 5.52 -7.25
C MET A 94 -10.81 4.43 -6.51
N LEU A 95 -10.41 3.15 -6.71
CA LEU A 95 -10.97 2.07 -5.94
C LEU A 95 -10.46 2.16 -4.49
N ASP A 96 -11.37 2.44 -3.56
CA ASP A 96 -11.06 2.43 -2.13
C ASP A 96 -10.72 1.02 -1.66
N VAL A 97 -9.59 0.89 -0.98
CA VAL A 97 -9.21 -0.37 -0.34
C VAL A 97 -8.76 -0.14 1.09
N PHE A 98 -9.14 -1.08 1.95
CA PHE A 98 -8.68 -1.14 3.33
C PHE A 98 -7.25 -1.63 3.41
N ASN A 99 -6.47 -1.06 4.33
CA ASN A 99 -5.15 -1.57 4.67
C ASN A 99 -5.26 -2.95 5.33
N PRO A 100 -4.77 -4.04 4.67
CA PRO A 100 -4.98 -5.39 5.17
C PRO A 100 -4.32 -5.64 6.53
N PHE A 101 -3.12 -5.11 6.75
CA PHE A 101 -2.39 -5.29 8.01
C PHE A 101 -3.16 -4.68 9.17
N SER A 102 -3.64 -3.45 9.02
CA SER A 102 -4.39 -2.76 10.06
C SER A 102 -5.74 -3.41 10.33
N LEU A 103 -6.45 -3.78 9.27
CA LEU A 103 -7.77 -4.41 9.35
C LEU A 103 -7.69 -5.78 10.06
N LEU A 104 -6.78 -6.64 9.62
CA LEU A 104 -6.62 -7.98 10.19
C LEU A 104 -6.15 -7.93 11.67
N ASN A 105 -5.25 -6.98 12.02
CA ASN A 105 -4.88 -6.79 13.42
C ASN A 105 -6.04 -6.24 14.26
N CYS A 106 -6.89 -5.37 13.71
CA CYS A 106 -8.07 -4.88 14.38
C CYS A 106 -9.03 -6.03 14.73
N PHE A 107 -9.29 -6.93 13.79
CA PHE A 107 -10.10 -8.12 14.03
C PHE A 107 -9.47 -9.08 15.05
N ALA A 108 -8.20 -9.43 14.86
CA ALA A 108 -7.50 -10.35 15.75
C ALA A 108 -7.44 -9.88 17.21
N LYS A 109 -7.28 -8.58 17.41
CA LYS A 109 -7.17 -7.97 18.75
C LYS A 109 -8.50 -7.41 19.27
N ARG A 110 -9.54 -7.41 18.46
CA ARG A 110 -10.88 -6.85 18.74
C ARG A 110 -10.83 -5.40 19.25
N MET A 111 -9.86 -4.63 18.76
CA MET A 111 -9.60 -3.26 19.18
C MET A 111 -9.27 -2.36 18.01
N PHE A 112 -9.82 -1.15 18.01
CA PHE A 112 -9.48 -0.10 17.04
C PHE A 112 -8.23 0.64 17.47
N LYS A 113 -7.11 0.46 16.76
CA LYS A 113 -5.82 1.14 16.97
C LYS A 113 -5.16 1.50 15.65
N ASP A 114 -4.18 2.38 15.69
CA ASP A 114 -3.38 2.76 14.51
C ASP A 114 -2.22 1.76 14.32
N TYR A 115 -2.57 0.55 13.92
CA TYR A 115 -1.63 -0.58 13.81
C TYR A 115 -0.50 -0.34 12.82
N TRP A 116 -0.79 0.40 11.76
CA TRP A 116 0.16 0.70 10.74
C TRP A 116 1.32 1.56 11.25
N PHE A 117 1.05 2.53 12.13
CA PHE A 117 2.06 3.38 12.75
C PHE A 117 3.02 2.62 13.68
N SER A 118 2.58 1.51 14.26
CA SER A 118 3.38 0.78 15.23
C SER A 118 4.51 -0.05 14.60
N THR A 119 4.48 -0.29 13.29
CA THR A 119 5.43 -1.19 12.61
C THR A 119 6.50 -0.48 11.80
N GLY A 120 6.48 0.82 11.67
CA GLY A 120 7.53 1.47 10.95
C GLY A 120 7.24 2.88 10.48
N THR A 121 7.45 3.85 11.33
CA THR A 121 7.99 5.10 10.78
C THR A 121 9.45 4.77 10.47
N PRO A 122 9.82 4.52 9.20
CA PRO A 122 11.19 4.15 8.90
C PRO A 122 12.06 5.32 9.35
N THR A 123 12.98 5.07 10.26
CA THR A 123 14.01 6.05 10.67
C THR A 123 14.67 6.68 9.44
N TYR A 124 14.73 5.91 8.37
CA TYR A 124 15.17 6.36 7.05
C TYR A 124 14.27 7.45 6.46
N LEU A 125 12.93 7.28 6.49
CA LEU A 125 12.00 8.28 5.96
C LEU A 125 12.08 9.59 6.74
N MET A 126 12.16 9.53 8.06
CA MET A 126 12.35 10.72 8.91
C MET A 126 13.67 11.43 8.60
N ARG A 127 14.76 10.68 8.41
CA ARG A 127 16.05 11.23 7.99
C ARG A 127 15.99 11.84 6.59
N LEU A 128 15.30 11.16 5.67
CA LEU A 128 15.13 11.65 4.30
C LEU A 128 14.39 12.99 4.27
N MET A 129 13.33 13.10 5.06
CA MET A 129 12.55 14.35 5.18
C MET A 129 13.33 15.46 5.84
N ALA A 130 14.03 15.16 6.94
CA ALA A 130 14.87 16.13 7.63
C ALA A 130 16.01 16.66 6.73
N ASN A 131 16.62 15.80 5.94
CA ASN A 131 17.70 16.17 5.02
C ASN A 131 17.23 17.03 3.83
N ASN A 132 15.97 16.90 3.44
CA ASN A 132 15.42 17.65 2.30
C ASN A 132 14.69 18.92 2.71
N ASN A 133 14.54 19.23 4.01
CA ASN A 133 13.74 20.32 4.53
C ASN A 133 12.30 20.32 3.98
N GLU A 134 11.77 19.15 3.62
CA GLU A 134 10.43 19.04 3.04
C GLU A 134 9.36 18.93 4.12
N ASN A 135 8.34 19.74 3.97
CA ASN A 135 7.16 19.74 4.83
C ASN A 135 6.08 18.83 4.21
N ILE A 136 5.68 17.78 4.92
CA ILE A 136 4.62 16.85 4.46
C ILE A 136 3.34 17.60 4.08
N ASN A 137 2.99 18.65 4.83
CA ASN A 137 1.79 19.44 4.56
C ASN A 137 1.85 20.18 3.22
N GLU A 138 3.05 20.41 2.69
CA GLU A 138 3.23 21.04 1.38
C GLU A 138 3.20 20.04 0.23
N LEU A 139 3.35 18.75 0.52
CA LEU A 139 3.27 17.68 -0.46
C LEU A 139 1.81 17.26 -0.71
N ALA A 140 0.96 17.36 0.32
CA ALA A 140 -0.44 16.99 0.21
C ALA A 140 -1.24 18.03 -0.60
N GLY A 141 -2.17 17.56 -1.43
CA GLY A 141 -3.07 18.40 -2.20
C GLY A 141 -2.46 19.06 -3.45
N LYS A 142 -1.26 18.65 -3.86
CA LYS A 142 -0.64 19.05 -5.13
C LYS A 142 -0.82 17.96 -6.17
N GLU A 143 -0.89 18.37 -7.43
CA GLU A 143 -0.86 17.46 -8.58
C GLU A 143 0.57 17.10 -8.94
N TYR A 144 0.81 15.81 -9.12
CA TYR A 144 2.09 15.26 -9.51
C TYR A 144 1.92 14.30 -10.69
N PRO A 145 2.82 14.32 -11.69
CA PRO A 145 2.82 13.32 -12.75
C PRO A 145 2.98 11.90 -12.16
N ALA A 146 2.26 10.92 -12.72
CA ALA A 146 2.34 9.52 -12.29
C ALA A 146 3.78 8.97 -12.26
N ALA A 147 4.63 9.43 -13.16
CA ALA A 147 6.06 9.08 -13.21
C ALA A 147 6.82 9.45 -11.92
N GLU A 148 6.41 10.50 -11.21
CA GLU A 148 7.05 10.91 -9.95
C GLU A 148 6.78 9.93 -8.80
N PHE A 149 5.71 9.16 -8.85
CA PHE A 149 5.37 8.14 -7.85
C PHE A 149 6.07 6.80 -8.11
N VAL A 150 6.47 6.55 -9.36
CA VAL A 150 7.01 5.25 -9.80
C VAL A 150 8.54 5.21 -9.65
N ASP A 151 9.22 6.32 -9.98
CA ASP A 151 10.66 6.36 -10.10
C ASP A 151 11.35 6.80 -8.81
N TYR A 152 11.60 5.85 -7.91
CA TYR A 152 12.56 6.07 -6.84
C TYR A 152 13.99 5.99 -7.39
N LYS A 153 14.52 7.12 -7.81
CA LYS A 153 15.96 7.25 -8.14
C LYS A 153 16.70 7.51 -6.83
N ALA A 154 17.50 6.56 -6.41
CA ALA A 154 18.34 6.66 -5.21
C ALA A 154 19.26 7.90 -5.21
N THR A 155 19.53 8.48 -6.38
CA THR A 155 20.36 9.68 -6.55
C THR A 155 19.61 11.00 -6.35
N ARG A 156 18.27 11.00 -6.43
CA ARG A 156 17.42 12.15 -6.10
C ARG A 156 16.55 11.71 -4.93
N GLN A 157 17.01 11.98 -3.73
CA GLN A 157 16.36 11.63 -2.47
C GLN A 157 15.04 12.41 -2.27
N ARG A 158 14.12 12.32 -3.24
CA ARG A 158 12.78 12.91 -3.11
C ARG A 158 11.91 12.00 -2.24
N PRO A 159 11.28 12.51 -1.20
CA PRO A 159 10.48 11.69 -0.28
C PRO A 159 9.15 11.23 -0.88
N LEU A 160 8.60 11.93 -1.89
CA LEU A 160 7.27 11.68 -2.45
C LEU A 160 7.03 10.23 -2.89
N PRO A 161 7.88 9.59 -3.73
CA PRO A 161 7.66 8.19 -4.12
C PRO A 161 7.67 7.25 -2.92
N MET A 162 8.56 7.48 -1.97
CA MET A 162 8.64 6.65 -0.78
C MET A 162 7.45 6.85 0.15
N LEU A 163 6.98 8.08 0.33
CA LEU A 163 5.78 8.39 1.12
C LEU A 163 4.54 7.71 0.55
N TYR A 164 4.37 7.75 -0.77
CA TYR A 164 3.28 7.07 -1.45
C TYR A 164 3.42 5.54 -1.33
N GLN A 165 4.55 4.97 -1.75
CA GLN A 165 4.78 3.52 -1.74
C GLN A 165 4.74 2.92 -0.33
N SER A 166 5.10 3.70 0.69
CA SER A 166 4.99 3.31 2.10
C SER A 166 3.59 3.59 2.69
N GLY A 167 2.64 4.13 1.91
CA GLY A 167 1.26 4.35 2.33
C GLY A 167 1.03 5.59 3.20
N TYR A 168 1.98 6.53 3.28
CA TYR A 168 1.78 7.82 3.97
C TYR A 168 0.97 8.82 3.15
N LEU A 169 0.98 8.66 1.85
CA LEU A 169 0.17 9.42 0.91
C LEU A 169 -0.65 8.46 0.05
N THR A 170 -1.77 8.92 -0.45
CA THR A 170 -2.60 8.21 -1.43
C THR A 170 -2.96 9.16 -2.58
N ILE A 171 -3.40 8.59 -3.68
CA ILE A 171 -3.95 9.33 -4.82
C ILE A 171 -5.34 9.86 -4.44
N LYS A 172 -5.65 11.09 -4.85
CA LYS A 172 -6.97 11.69 -4.74
C LYS A 172 -7.38 12.30 -6.06
#